data_82fd36ab9f2d8bd365fdd20e688be181
#
_entry.id   82fd36ab9f2d8bd365fdd20e688be181
#
_cell.length_a   1.000
_cell.length_b   1.000
_cell.length_c   1.000
_cell.angle_alpha   90.00
_cell.angle_beta   90.00
_cell.angle_gamma   90.00
#
_symmetry.space_group_name_H-M   'P 1'
#
loop_
_entity.id
_entity.type
_entity.pdbx_description
1 polymer ?
#
loop_
_entity_poly.entity_id
_entity_poly.type
_entity_poly.pdbx_seq_one_letter_code
_entity_poly.pdbx_strand_id
1 'polypeptide(L)'
;MFVTEKALNKEKEHVEGFSPEVAWVTRSGSTDLPEPIAVRPTSETIMYPAYSKWIKSHRDLPLKLNQWTNVVRWEFKDPTPFIRTREFLWQEGHTAHATFEEANTFTFIIQDLYRRVYEELLAVPVIKGIKSENEKFPGGLFSSCIETCIPANGRAV
;
A
#
# COMPACT_ATOMS: atom_id res chain seq x y z
N MET A 1 11.17 -7.61 -3.92
CA MET A 1 11.63 -6.26 -4.34
C MET A 1 11.29 -5.95 -5.79
N PHE A 2 11.41 -6.91 -6.69
CA PHE A 2 11.13 -6.68 -8.11
C PHE A 2 9.82 -7.33 -8.55
N VAL A 3 9.13 -6.67 -9.47
CA VAL A 3 7.86 -7.10 -10.04
C VAL A 3 8.02 -7.17 -11.56
N THR A 4 7.57 -8.24 -12.20
CA THR A 4 7.57 -8.34 -13.66
C THR A 4 6.51 -7.43 -14.27
N GLU A 5 6.73 -6.97 -15.50
CA GLU A 5 5.74 -6.18 -16.24
C GLU A 5 4.39 -6.90 -16.33
N LYS A 6 4.42 -8.20 -16.57
CA LYS A 6 3.21 -9.04 -16.62
C LYS A 6 2.41 -9.01 -15.31
N ALA A 7 3.08 -9.04 -14.15
CA ALA A 7 2.43 -8.98 -12.86
C ALA A 7 1.83 -7.58 -12.62
N LEU A 8 2.55 -6.53 -12.99
CA LEU A 8 2.09 -5.15 -12.88
C LEU A 8 0.86 -4.88 -13.77
N ASN A 9 0.86 -5.39 -14.99
CA ASN A 9 -0.25 -5.23 -15.93
C ASN A 9 -1.51 -5.97 -15.47
N LYS A 10 -1.40 -7.11 -14.79
CA LYS A 10 -2.55 -7.77 -14.18
C LYS A 10 -3.27 -6.89 -13.16
N GLU A 11 -2.53 -6.11 -12.39
CA GLU A 11 -3.10 -5.19 -11.42
C GLU A 11 -3.83 -4.04 -12.11
N LYS A 12 -3.25 -3.53 -13.20
CA LYS A 12 -3.86 -2.50 -14.05
C LYS A 12 -5.16 -2.96 -14.71
N GLU A 13 -5.27 -4.23 -15.10
CA GLU A 13 -6.49 -4.80 -15.68
C GLU A 13 -7.63 -4.92 -14.66
N HIS A 14 -7.32 -5.09 -13.37
CA HIS A 14 -8.31 -5.24 -12.30
C HIS A 14 -8.70 -3.93 -11.63
N VAL A 15 -7.91 -2.88 -11.82
CA VAL A 15 -8.08 -1.58 -11.15
C VAL A 15 -8.08 -0.49 -12.20
N GLU A 16 -9.26 -0.04 -12.59
CA GLU A 16 -9.44 1.05 -13.54
C GLU A 16 -8.74 2.33 -13.03
N GLY A 17 -7.88 2.93 -13.85
CA GLY A 17 -7.13 4.13 -13.50
C GLY A 17 -5.84 3.89 -12.72
N PHE A 18 -5.49 2.66 -12.38
CA PHE A 18 -4.20 2.35 -11.74
C PHE A 18 -3.07 2.35 -12.79
N SER A 19 -2.26 3.37 -12.78
CA SER A 19 -1.06 3.47 -13.61
C SER A 19 0.13 3.89 -12.74
N PRO A 20 0.72 2.95 -11.99
CA PRO A 20 1.83 3.30 -11.12
C PRO A 20 3.04 3.76 -11.93
N GLU A 21 3.52 4.95 -11.65
CA GLU A 21 4.84 5.37 -12.12
C GLU A 21 5.90 4.60 -11.32
N VAL A 22 6.51 3.61 -11.97
CA VAL A 22 7.50 2.72 -11.36
C VAL A 22 8.89 2.99 -11.91
N ALA A 23 9.90 2.68 -11.10
CA ALA A 23 11.29 2.64 -11.55
C ALA A 23 11.56 1.29 -12.23
N TRP A 24 11.98 1.30 -13.49
CA TRP A 24 12.34 0.12 -14.26
C TRP A 24 13.81 -0.20 -14.17
N VAL A 25 14.12 -1.46 -13.96
CA VAL A 25 15.47 -2.02 -14.10
C VAL A 25 15.51 -2.75 -15.42
N THR A 26 16.33 -2.26 -16.32
CA THR A 26 16.46 -2.75 -17.70
C THR A 26 17.80 -3.43 -17.97
N ARG A 27 18.77 -3.27 -17.06
CA ARG A 27 20.14 -3.79 -17.22
C ARG A 27 20.66 -4.49 -15.98
N SER A 28 21.52 -5.47 -16.20
CA SER A 28 22.39 -6.07 -15.19
C SER A 28 23.84 -5.76 -15.57
N GLY A 29 24.43 -4.79 -14.88
CA GLY A 29 25.72 -4.22 -15.30
C GLY A 29 25.60 -3.56 -16.69
N SER A 30 26.37 -4.02 -17.65
CA SER A 30 26.37 -3.54 -19.05
C SER A 30 25.40 -4.32 -19.97
N THR A 31 24.79 -5.40 -19.50
CA THR A 31 23.94 -6.29 -20.30
C THR A 31 22.47 -5.94 -20.09
N ASP A 32 21.73 -5.80 -21.18
CA ASP A 32 20.29 -5.59 -21.11
C ASP A 32 19.60 -6.86 -20.59
N LEU A 33 18.58 -6.67 -19.74
CA LEU A 33 17.76 -7.77 -19.27
C LEU A 33 16.85 -8.25 -20.40
N PRO A 34 16.60 -9.55 -20.52
CA PRO A 34 15.66 -10.10 -21.50
C PRO A 34 14.24 -9.54 -21.32
N GLU A 35 13.85 -9.27 -20.07
CA GLU A 35 12.57 -8.68 -19.68
C GLU A 35 12.82 -7.62 -18.61
N PRO A 36 12.34 -6.38 -18.77
CA PRO A 36 12.42 -5.37 -17.76
C PRO A 36 11.67 -5.78 -16.48
N ILE A 37 12.20 -5.39 -15.34
CA ILE A 37 11.56 -5.60 -14.04
C ILE A 37 11.37 -4.26 -13.34
N ALA A 38 10.24 -4.08 -12.67
CA ALA A 38 9.96 -2.88 -11.90
C ALA A 38 10.41 -3.04 -10.45
N VAL A 39 10.89 -1.95 -9.86
CA VAL A 39 11.03 -1.87 -8.41
C VAL A 39 9.63 -1.73 -7.82
N ARG A 40 9.27 -2.55 -6.83
CA ARG A 40 7.92 -2.60 -6.28
C ARG A 40 7.43 -1.23 -5.76
N PRO A 41 6.27 -0.74 -6.23
CA PRO A 41 5.60 0.41 -5.65
C PRO A 41 4.70 0.02 -4.46
N THR A 42 4.36 -1.26 -4.39
CA THR A 42 3.54 -1.93 -3.37
C THR A 42 3.75 -3.44 -3.50
N SER A 43 3.18 -4.24 -2.63
CA SER A 43 3.51 -5.68 -2.56
C SER A 43 2.38 -6.64 -2.92
N GLU A 44 1.18 -6.17 -3.23
CA GLU A 44 -0.01 -7.02 -3.48
C GLU A 44 0.25 -8.03 -4.61
N THR A 45 0.80 -7.59 -5.73
CA THR A 45 1.11 -8.44 -6.89
C THR A 45 2.10 -9.57 -6.60
N ILE A 46 2.93 -9.40 -5.56
CA ILE A 46 3.88 -10.42 -5.12
C ILE A 46 3.24 -11.33 -4.06
N MET A 47 2.51 -10.75 -3.12
CA MET A 47 2.02 -11.45 -1.92
C MET A 47 0.74 -12.24 -2.18
N TYR A 48 -0.21 -11.69 -2.91
CA TYR A 48 -1.52 -12.34 -3.09
C TYR A 48 -1.48 -13.67 -3.85
N PRO A 49 -0.62 -13.87 -4.86
CA PRO A 49 -0.40 -15.19 -5.42
C PRO A 49 0.14 -16.22 -4.43
N ALA A 50 0.92 -15.78 -3.43
CA ALA A 50 1.36 -16.67 -2.35
C ALA A 50 0.21 -16.97 -1.39
N TYR A 51 -0.58 -15.97 -1.00
CA TYR A 51 -1.74 -16.15 -0.11
C TYR A 51 -2.77 -17.11 -0.70
N SER A 52 -3.04 -17.02 -2.00
CA SER A 52 -3.94 -17.96 -2.68
C SER A 52 -3.45 -19.40 -2.63
N LYS A 53 -2.15 -19.62 -2.48
CA LYS A 53 -1.57 -20.95 -2.30
C LYS A 53 -1.59 -21.40 -0.85
N TRP A 54 -1.54 -20.49 0.10
CA TRP A 54 -1.51 -20.80 1.53
C TRP A 54 -2.90 -21.03 2.09
N ILE A 55 -3.89 -20.24 1.65
CA ILE A 55 -5.27 -20.38 2.07
C ILE A 55 -5.91 -21.50 1.24
N LYS A 56 -6.13 -22.65 1.85
CA LYS A 56 -6.74 -23.84 1.23
C LYS A 56 -8.18 -24.06 1.66
N SER A 57 -8.54 -23.56 2.82
CA SER A 57 -9.87 -23.70 3.38
C SER A 57 -10.21 -22.51 4.29
N HIS A 58 -11.49 -22.42 4.70
CA HIS A 58 -11.94 -21.44 5.69
C HIS A 58 -11.25 -21.57 7.04
N ARG A 59 -10.62 -22.72 7.33
CA ARG A 59 -9.87 -22.95 8.58
C ARG A 59 -8.53 -22.24 8.61
N ASP A 60 -8.04 -21.79 7.45
CA ASP A 60 -6.80 -21.02 7.33
C ASP A 60 -7.04 -19.51 7.53
N LEU A 61 -8.29 -19.13 7.78
CA LEU A 61 -8.70 -17.75 8.03
C LEU A 61 -8.98 -17.50 9.51
N PRO A 62 -8.72 -16.29 10.02
CA PRO A 62 -8.16 -15.17 9.30
C PRO A 62 -6.64 -15.29 9.08
N LEU A 63 -6.18 -14.99 7.89
CA LEU A 63 -4.75 -14.76 7.64
C LEU A 63 -4.44 -13.30 7.92
N LYS A 64 -3.45 -13.03 8.78
CA LYS A 64 -3.03 -11.67 9.14
C LYS A 64 -1.52 -11.60 9.08
N LEU A 65 -1.01 -10.86 8.11
CA LEU A 65 0.42 -10.68 7.90
C LEU A 65 0.76 -9.21 7.84
N ASN A 66 1.94 -8.88 8.32
CA ASN A 66 2.51 -7.54 8.23
C ASN A 66 3.97 -7.63 7.84
N GLN A 67 4.43 -6.69 7.04
CA GLN A 67 5.85 -6.56 6.73
C GLN A 67 6.33 -5.13 6.94
N TRP A 68 7.55 -5.00 7.44
CA TRP A 68 8.33 -3.79 7.44
C TRP A 68 9.24 -3.81 6.22
N THR A 69 9.10 -2.84 5.35
CA THR A 69 9.80 -2.85 4.07
C THR A 69 9.92 -1.46 3.47
N ASN A 70 10.62 -1.36 2.36
CA ASN A 70 10.69 -0.18 1.53
C ASN A 70 9.90 -0.38 0.24
N VAL A 71 9.46 0.71 -0.35
CA VAL A 71 8.90 0.80 -1.69
C VAL A 71 9.48 1.99 -2.42
N VAL A 72 9.39 1.99 -3.75
CA VAL A 72 9.81 3.11 -4.58
C VAL A 72 8.63 3.54 -5.45
N ARG A 73 8.26 4.82 -5.35
CA ARG A 73 7.22 5.44 -6.18
C ARG A 73 7.79 6.66 -6.88
N TRP A 74 7.70 6.68 -8.20
CA TRP A 74 8.27 7.75 -9.02
C TRP A 74 7.33 8.93 -9.24
N GLU A 75 6.15 8.90 -8.64
CA GLU A 75 5.04 9.85 -8.79
C GLU A 75 5.39 11.30 -8.40
N PHE A 76 6.39 11.48 -7.54
CA PHE A 76 6.72 12.80 -7.03
C PHE A 76 7.67 13.54 -7.97
N LYS A 77 7.18 14.63 -8.56
CA LYS A 77 8.00 15.55 -9.36
C LYS A 77 9.03 16.27 -8.49
N ASP A 78 8.59 16.73 -7.32
CA ASP A 78 9.39 17.50 -6.36
C ASP A 78 9.46 16.77 -5.02
N PRO A 79 10.39 15.81 -4.86
CA PRO A 79 10.57 15.10 -3.60
C PRO A 79 11.09 16.05 -2.52
N THR A 80 10.58 15.87 -1.30
CA THR A 80 11.02 16.62 -0.11
C THR A 80 11.72 15.64 0.83
N PRO A 81 12.95 15.95 1.28
CA PRO A 81 13.68 15.07 2.20
C PRO A 81 12.84 14.70 3.43
N PHE A 82 12.87 13.43 3.81
CA PHE A 82 12.16 12.79 4.93
C PHE A 82 10.62 12.77 4.84
N ILE A 83 9.99 13.75 4.21
CA ILE A 83 8.52 13.87 4.20
C ILE A 83 7.91 13.26 2.95
N ARG A 84 8.52 13.51 1.78
CA ARG A 84 8.05 12.97 0.49
C ARG A 84 9.24 12.53 -0.35
N THR A 85 9.68 11.32 -0.12
CA THR A 85 10.79 10.71 -0.85
C THR A 85 10.26 9.67 -1.83
N ARG A 86 11.00 9.45 -2.92
CA ARG A 86 10.65 8.40 -3.89
C ARG A 86 10.82 7.01 -3.33
N GLU A 87 11.82 6.80 -2.48
CA GLU A 87 11.96 5.62 -1.65
C GLU A 87 11.56 5.96 -0.22
N PHE A 88 10.72 5.15 0.40
CA PHE A 88 10.35 5.30 1.79
C PHE A 88 10.18 3.96 2.48
N LEU A 89 10.39 3.98 3.78
CA LEU A 89 10.14 2.86 4.67
C LEU A 89 8.71 2.94 5.17
N TRP A 90 8.04 1.81 5.21
CA TRP A 90 6.71 1.70 5.74
C TRP A 90 6.46 0.32 6.37
N GLN A 91 5.33 0.16 6.97
CA GLN A 91 4.73 -1.14 7.19
C GLN A 91 3.51 -1.28 6.27
N GLU A 92 3.28 -2.47 5.79
CA GLU A 92 2.03 -2.82 5.11
C GLU A 92 1.49 -4.12 5.68
N GLY A 93 0.23 -4.07 6.13
CA GLY A 93 -0.50 -5.22 6.63
C GLY A 93 -1.47 -5.73 5.57
N HIS A 94 -1.47 -7.04 5.37
CA HIS A 94 -2.37 -7.71 4.43
C HIS A 94 -3.10 -8.80 5.15
N THR A 95 -4.42 -8.78 5.06
CA THR A 95 -5.27 -9.73 5.79
C THR A 95 -6.33 -10.33 4.89
N ALA A 96 -6.71 -11.57 5.19
CA ALA A 96 -7.86 -12.22 4.59
C ALA A 96 -8.77 -12.76 5.70
N HIS A 97 -10.06 -12.55 5.57
CA HIS A 97 -11.05 -12.91 6.58
C HIS A 97 -12.15 -13.79 5.94
N ALA A 98 -12.86 -14.53 6.76
CA ALA A 98 -13.93 -15.39 6.30
C ALA A 98 -15.20 -14.60 5.96
N THR A 99 -15.46 -13.50 6.66
CA THR A 99 -16.63 -12.65 6.45
C THR A 99 -16.29 -11.19 6.29
N PHE A 100 -17.20 -10.43 5.71
CA PHE A 100 -17.10 -8.98 5.61
C PHE A 100 -17.05 -8.33 6.99
N GLU A 101 -17.84 -8.78 7.93
CA GLU A 101 -17.94 -8.23 9.27
C GLU A 101 -16.61 -8.35 10.02
N GLU A 102 -15.92 -9.47 9.88
CA GLU A 102 -14.59 -9.67 10.45
C GLU A 102 -13.57 -8.71 9.84
N ALA A 103 -13.53 -8.59 8.51
CA ALA A 103 -12.64 -7.69 7.80
C ALA A 103 -12.92 -6.23 8.17
N ASN A 104 -14.19 -5.84 8.19
CA ASN A 104 -14.63 -4.50 8.53
C ASN A 104 -14.24 -4.13 9.97
N THR A 105 -14.50 -5.00 10.93
CA THR A 105 -14.11 -4.80 12.32
C THR A 105 -12.60 -4.63 12.44
N PHE A 106 -11.84 -5.48 11.76
CA PHE A 106 -10.38 -5.41 11.80
C PHE A 106 -9.83 -4.13 11.16
N THR A 107 -10.46 -3.63 10.09
CA THR A 107 -10.10 -2.35 9.46
C THR A 107 -10.16 -1.19 10.47
N PHE A 108 -11.23 -1.11 11.26
CA PHE A 108 -11.36 -0.04 12.25
C PHE A 108 -10.45 -0.23 13.47
N ILE A 109 -10.09 -1.45 13.82
CA ILE A 109 -9.03 -1.71 14.82
C ILE A 109 -7.69 -1.15 14.32
N ILE A 110 -7.33 -1.40 13.07
CA ILE A 110 -6.09 -0.87 12.49
C ILE A 110 -6.13 0.66 12.39
N GLN A 111 -7.25 1.24 11.97
CA GLN A 111 -7.42 2.70 11.96
C GLN A 111 -7.17 3.31 13.35
N ASP A 112 -7.67 2.67 14.40
CA ASP A 112 -7.44 3.14 15.77
C ASP A 112 -5.99 2.97 16.23
N LEU A 113 -5.30 1.92 15.81
CA LEU A 113 -3.86 1.77 16.06
C LEU A 113 -3.05 2.87 15.38
N TYR A 114 -3.36 3.25 14.15
CA TYR A 114 -2.73 4.40 13.50
C TYR A 114 -3.00 5.70 14.25
N ARG A 115 -4.24 5.96 14.65
CA ARG A 115 -4.58 7.11 15.50
C ARG A 115 -3.69 7.16 16.75
N ARG A 116 -3.56 6.03 17.46
CA ARG A 116 -2.73 5.95 18.67
C ARG A 116 -1.25 6.25 18.41
N VAL A 117 -0.70 5.80 17.28
CA VAL A 117 0.68 6.15 16.89
C VAL A 117 0.85 7.66 16.78
N TYR A 118 -0.07 8.34 16.11
CA TYR A 118 0.00 9.79 15.96
C TYR A 118 -0.22 10.53 17.30
N GLU A 119 -1.27 10.19 18.02
CA GLU A 119 -1.65 10.92 19.24
C GLU A 119 -0.77 10.56 20.43
N GLU A 120 -0.49 9.27 20.65
CA GLU A 120 0.20 8.82 21.87
C GLU A 120 1.73 8.89 21.73
N LEU A 121 2.29 8.66 20.52
CA LEU A 121 3.73 8.64 20.33
C LEU A 121 4.28 9.92 19.70
N LEU A 122 3.53 10.56 18.81
CA LEU A 122 3.97 11.76 18.11
C LEU A 122 3.33 13.04 18.66
N ALA A 123 2.34 12.94 19.53
CA ALA A 123 1.55 14.07 20.08
C ALA A 123 0.88 14.90 18.97
N VAL A 124 0.47 14.27 17.88
CA VAL A 124 -0.18 14.90 16.74
C VAL A 124 -1.66 14.51 16.73
N PRO A 125 -2.60 15.47 16.88
CA PRO A 125 -4.02 15.18 16.81
C PRO A 125 -4.42 14.79 15.38
N VAL A 126 -5.31 13.81 15.25
CA VAL A 126 -5.79 13.32 13.96
C VAL A 126 -7.31 13.19 13.92
N ILE A 127 -7.86 13.22 12.72
CA ILE A 127 -9.27 12.98 12.44
C ILE A 127 -9.39 11.61 11.75
N LYS A 128 -10.23 10.72 12.30
CA LYS A 128 -10.59 9.46 11.65
C LYS A 128 -11.69 9.69 10.62
N GLY A 129 -11.55 9.10 9.45
CA GLY A 129 -12.51 9.25 8.37
C GLY A 129 -12.59 8.05 7.44
N ILE A 130 -13.49 8.17 6.49
CA ILE A 130 -13.61 7.28 5.32
C ILE A 130 -13.48 8.19 4.10
N LYS A 131 -12.62 7.81 3.17
CA LYS A 131 -12.40 8.59 1.95
C LYS A 131 -13.66 8.61 1.07
N SER A 132 -13.84 9.72 0.36
CA SER A 132 -14.89 9.86 -0.64
C SER A 132 -14.68 8.86 -1.79
N GLU A 133 -15.73 8.61 -2.58
CA GLU A 133 -15.67 7.71 -3.74
C GLU A 133 -14.55 8.09 -4.73
N ASN A 134 -14.26 9.40 -4.87
CA ASN A 134 -13.23 9.91 -5.79
C ASN A 134 -11.80 9.76 -5.25
N GLU A 135 -11.66 9.56 -3.94
CA GLU A 135 -10.36 9.50 -3.26
C GLU A 135 -10.02 8.13 -2.70
N LYS A 136 -11.01 7.24 -2.62
CA LYS A 136 -10.78 5.88 -2.15
C LYS A 136 -9.82 5.14 -3.09
N PHE A 137 -9.13 4.14 -2.56
CA PHE A 137 -8.29 3.29 -3.39
C PHE A 137 -9.16 2.61 -4.46
N PRO A 138 -8.78 2.72 -5.75
CA PRO A 138 -9.50 2.07 -6.85
C PRO A 138 -9.61 0.57 -6.61
N GLY A 139 -10.79 -0.01 -6.85
CA GLY A 139 -11.08 -1.42 -6.58
C GLY A 139 -11.41 -1.76 -5.13
N GLY A 140 -11.17 -0.86 -4.17
CA GLY A 140 -11.58 -1.02 -2.79
C GLY A 140 -13.08 -0.73 -2.59
N LEU A 141 -13.72 -1.45 -1.68
CA LEU A 141 -15.09 -1.14 -1.28
C LEU A 141 -15.17 0.22 -0.60
N PHE A 142 -14.23 0.50 0.30
CA PHE A 142 -13.98 1.80 0.91
C PHE A 142 -12.53 1.91 1.34
N SER A 143 -12.08 3.11 1.66
CA SER A 143 -10.77 3.36 2.29
C SER A 143 -10.98 4.13 3.58
N SER A 144 -10.56 3.55 4.71
CA SER A 144 -10.50 4.29 5.98
C SER A 144 -9.18 5.04 6.07
N CYS A 145 -9.19 6.19 6.70
CA CYS A 145 -8.01 7.03 6.86
C CYS A 145 -7.97 7.67 8.25
N ILE A 146 -6.80 8.14 8.61
CA ILE A 146 -6.58 9.17 9.62
C ILE A 146 -5.88 10.33 8.94
N GLU A 147 -6.24 11.54 9.28
CA GLU A 147 -5.66 12.73 8.67
C GLU A 147 -5.35 13.78 9.71
N THR A 148 -4.28 14.50 9.48
CA THR A 148 -3.91 15.69 10.26
C THR A 148 -3.54 16.83 9.34
N CYS A 149 -3.66 18.04 9.84
CA CYS A 149 -3.28 19.24 9.10
C CYS A 149 -1.84 19.61 9.41
N ILE A 150 -1.04 19.86 8.38
CA ILE A 150 0.28 20.46 8.51
C ILE A 150 0.14 21.98 8.44
N PRO A 151 0.31 22.73 9.56
CA PRO A 151 0.06 24.19 9.57
C PRO A 151 0.92 24.97 8.59
N ALA A 152 2.14 24.48 8.31
CA ALA A 152 3.09 25.17 7.46
C ALA A 152 2.65 25.30 5.99
N ASN A 153 1.82 24.40 5.50
CA ASN A 153 1.38 24.38 4.10
C ASN A 153 -0.13 24.09 3.91
N GLY A 154 -0.88 23.95 5.01
CA GLY A 154 -2.31 23.70 4.97
C GLY A 154 -2.71 22.35 4.38
N ARG A 155 -1.78 21.41 4.23
CA ARG A 155 -2.06 20.09 3.66
C ARG A 155 -2.50 19.10 4.74
N ALA A 156 -3.44 18.24 4.38
CA ALA A 156 -3.74 17.03 5.12
C ALA A 156 -2.70 15.94 4.80
N VAL A 157 -2.37 15.14 5.78
CA VAL A 157 -1.43 14.01 5.68
C VAL A 157 -2.07 12.79 6.30
#